data_ece09cddf9cbef4a0831df775bd1752b
#
_entry.id   ece09cddf9cbef4a0831df775bd1752b
#
_cell.length_a   1.000
_cell.length_b   1.000
_cell.length_c   1.000
_cell.angle_alpha   90.00
_cell.angle_beta   90.00
_cell.angle_gamma   90.00
#
_symmetry.space_group_name_H-M   'P 1'
#
loop_
_entity.id
_entity.type
_entity.pdbx_description
1 polymer ?
#
loop_
_entity_poly.entity_id
_entity_poly.type
_entity_poly.pdbx_seq_one_letter_code
_entity_poly.pdbx_strand_id
1 'polypeptide(L)'
;TELADVPDAQTYYTQYKTEKGYTSDVWKVALTIERRHEFLLEYEFWYDLCRTNMVKDFLDAEYPKNDGSYYTKDGLPRTPRTFDYDSNRELYPIPALEILTNSEIGPEDQNPGY
;
A
#
# COMPACT_ATOMS: atom_id res chain seq x y z
N THR A 1 9.90 -1.89 31.78
CA THR A 1 8.55 -2.21 31.29
C THR A 1 8.32 -3.68 31.55
N GLU A 2 7.36 -4.03 32.39
CA GLU A 2 7.03 -5.42 32.66
C GLU A 2 6.23 -5.99 31.48
N LEU A 3 6.37 -7.29 31.21
CA LEU A 3 5.62 -7.98 30.14
C LEU A 3 4.10 -7.81 30.28
N ALA A 4 3.61 -7.59 31.49
CA ALA A 4 2.21 -7.32 31.79
C ALA A 4 1.68 -5.99 31.21
N ASP A 5 2.58 -5.06 30.86
CA ASP A 5 2.19 -3.74 30.30
C ASP A 5 2.11 -3.75 28.77
N VAL A 6 2.44 -4.89 28.13
CA VAL A 6 2.36 -5.02 26.67
C VAL A 6 0.94 -5.50 26.30
N PRO A 7 0.19 -4.73 25.52
CA PRO A 7 -1.13 -5.19 25.08
C PRO A 7 -1.02 -6.46 24.25
N ASP A 8 -2.03 -7.31 24.32
CA ASP A 8 -2.11 -8.44 23.39
C ASP A 8 -2.24 -7.95 21.93
N ALA A 9 -1.88 -8.80 20.98
CA ALA A 9 -1.83 -8.45 19.57
C ALA A 9 -3.18 -7.93 19.04
N GLN A 10 -4.29 -8.53 19.49
CA GLN A 10 -5.63 -8.11 19.06
C GLN A 10 -5.93 -6.68 19.53
N THR A 11 -5.64 -6.37 20.78
CA THR A 11 -5.84 -5.04 21.36
C THR A 11 -4.95 -4.01 20.66
N TYR A 12 -3.65 -4.34 20.48
CA TYR A 12 -2.70 -3.47 19.81
C TYR A 12 -3.14 -3.10 18.39
N TYR A 13 -3.47 -4.08 17.55
CA TYR A 13 -3.86 -3.81 16.16
C TYR A 13 -5.25 -3.20 16.03
N THR A 14 -6.14 -3.40 16.99
CA THR A 14 -7.42 -2.69 17.03
C THR A 14 -7.22 -1.20 17.28
N GLN A 15 -6.36 -0.84 18.21
CA GLN A 15 -5.98 0.55 18.48
C GLN A 15 -5.27 1.16 17.27
N TYR A 16 -4.25 0.48 16.75
CA TYR A 16 -3.50 0.93 15.59
C TYR A 16 -4.40 1.21 14.37
N LYS A 17 -5.31 0.29 14.06
CA LYS A 17 -6.32 0.45 13.01
C LYS A 17 -7.10 1.76 13.21
N THR A 18 -7.58 1.98 14.42
CA THR A 18 -8.41 3.16 14.76
C THR A 18 -7.61 4.45 14.64
N GLU A 19 -6.41 4.49 15.18
CA GLU A 19 -5.52 5.66 15.16
C GLU A 19 -5.10 6.06 13.76
N LYS A 20 -4.80 5.07 12.91
CA LYS A 20 -4.36 5.29 11.52
C LYS A 20 -5.51 5.46 10.53
N GLY A 21 -6.72 5.08 10.92
CA GLY A 21 -7.91 5.21 10.07
C GLY A 21 -8.06 4.09 9.04
N TYR A 22 -7.50 2.90 9.29
CA TYR A 22 -7.74 1.73 8.44
C TYR A 22 -9.21 1.31 8.45
N THR A 23 -9.73 0.93 7.30
CA THR A 23 -11.12 0.47 7.14
C THR A 23 -11.23 -1.06 7.14
N SER A 24 -10.20 -1.77 6.73
CA SER A 24 -10.13 -3.22 6.63
C SER A 24 -10.18 -3.92 7.99
N ASP A 25 -10.40 -5.23 7.98
CA ASP A 25 -10.44 -6.05 9.20
C ASP A 25 -9.10 -6.00 9.95
N VAL A 26 -9.17 -6.11 11.29
CA VAL A 26 -7.98 -6.02 12.18
C VAL A 26 -6.90 -7.02 11.80
N TRP A 27 -7.27 -8.26 11.43
CA TRP A 27 -6.30 -9.27 11.05
C TRP A 27 -5.54 -8.92 9.74
N LYS A 28 -6.20 -8.25 8.79
CA LYS A 28 -5.54 -7.76 7.57
C LYS A 28 -4.56 -6.64 7.89
N VAL A 29 -4.96 -5.72 8.77
CA VAL A 29 -4.09 -4.63 9.24
C VAL A 29 -2.87 -5.22 9.95
N ALA A 30 -3.08 -6.18 10.88
CA ALA A 30 -2.00 -6.85 11.59
C ALA A 30 -1.02 -7.51 10.61
N LEU A 31 -1.54 -8.32 9.67
CA LEU A 31 -0.72 -8.98 8.65
C LEU A 31 0.09 -7.97 7.82
N THR A 32 -0.56 -6.90 7.39
CA THR A 32 0.08 -5.85 6.57
C THR A 32 1.23 -5.17 7.33
N ILE A 33 1.02 -4.84 8.60
CA ILE A 33 2.04 -4.16 9.40
C ILE A 33 3.21 -5.08 9.73
N GLU A 34 2.96 -6.35 10.09
CA GLU A 34 4.01 -7.34 10.30
C GLU A 34 4.84 -7.58 9.03
N ARG A 35 4.18 -7.76 7.89
CA ARG A 35 4.86 -7.92 6.59
C ARG A 35 5.68 -6.67 6.23
N ARG A 36 5.17 -5.48 6.53
CA ARG A 36 5.93 -4.23 6.35
C ARG A 36 7.21 -4.20 7.18
N HIS A 37 7.17 -4.67 8.42
CA HIS A 37 8.36 -4.71 9.28
C HIS A 37 9.39 -5.71 8.78
N GLU A 38 8.95 -6.89 8.30
CA GLU A 38 9.85 -7.92 7.80
C GLU A 38 10.46 -7.59 6.44
N PHE A 39 9.67 -7.03 5.53
CA PHE A 39 10.05 -6.79 4.13
C PHE A 39 10.23 -5.30 3.80
N LEU A 40 10.64 -4.51 4.78
CA LEU A 40 10.93 -3.09 4.57
C LEU A 40 12.00 -2.91 3.48
N LEU A 41 11.66 -2.12 2.45
CA LEU A 41 12.46 -1.87 1.25
C LEU A 41 12.61 -3.08 0.30
N GLU A 42 11.85 -4.13 0.50
CA GLU A 42 11.77 -5.25 -0.42
C GLU A 42 10.53 -5.15 -1.31
N TYR A 43 10.64 -5.58 -2.56
CA TYR A 43 9.52 -5.52 -3.51
C TYR A 43 8.35 -6.44 -3.13
N GLU A 44 8.59 -7.47 -2.33
CA GLU A 44 7.57 -8.43 -1.92
C GLU A 44 6.41 -7.80 -1.17
N PHE A 45 6.67 -6.74 -0.39
CA PHE A 45 5.63 -6.03 0.34
C PHE A 45 4.56 -5.42 -0.58
N TRP A 46 4.96 -4.91 -1.76
CA TRP A 46 4.00 -4.42 -2.75
C TRP A 46 3.07 -5.51 -3.24
N TYR A 47 3.61 -6.68 -3.57
CA TYR A 47 2.80 -7.82 -4.00
C TYR A 47 1.86 -8.32 -2.91
N ASP A 48 2.27 -8.27 -1.64
CA ASP A 48 1.42 -8.60 -0.51
C ASP A 48 0.24 -7.65 -0.40
N LEU A 49 0.46 -6.34 -0.55
CA LEU A 49 -0.61 -5.35 -0.57
C LEU A 49 -1.61 -5.60 -1.70
N CYS A 50 -1.13 -5.86 -2.91
CA CYS A 50 -1.98 -6.17 -4.07
C CYS A 50 -2.79 -7.46 -3.82
N ARG A 51 -2.13 -8.55 -3.39
CA ARG A 51 -2.76 -9.85 -3.16
C ARG A 51 -3.82 -9.83 -2.05
N THR A 52 -3.63 -9.03 -1.04
CA THR A 52 -4.56 -8.90 0.09
C THR A 52 -5.62 -7.82 -0.12
N ASN A 53 -5.57 -7.11 -1.24
CA ASN A 53 -6.41 -5.95 -1.56
C ASN A 53 -6.31 -4.85 -0.47
N MET A 54 -5.09 -4.60 -0.02
CA MET A 54 -4.78 -3.62 1.03
C MET A 54 -4.12 -2.33 0.51
N VAL A 55 -3.85 -2.23 -0.80
CA VAL A 55 -3.09 -1.10 -1.37
C VAL A 55 -3.73 0.23 -0.99
N LYS A 56 -5.01 0.40 -1.33
CA LYS A 56 -5.72 1.66 -1.06
C LYS A 56 -5.77 1.98 0.43
N ASP A 57 -6.18 1.02 1.25
CA ASP A 57 -6.35 1.20 2.69
C ASP A 57 -5.01 1.54 3.37
N PHE A 58 -3.94 0.85 2.97
CA PHE A 58 -2.58 1.13 3.44
C PHE A 58 -2.11 2.54 3.04
N LEU A 59 -2.32 2.93 1.80
CA LEU A 59 -1.88 4.24 1.32
C LEU A 59 -2.67 5.37 2.00
N ASP A 60 -3.97 5.20 2.19
CA ASP A 60 -4.81 6.19 2.87
C ASP A 60 -4.44 6.34 4.36
N ALA A 61 -4.04 5.25 5.02
CA ALA A 61 -3.71 5.23 6.44
C ALA A 61 -2.27 5.66 6.76
N GLU A 62 -1.30 5.18 5.98
CA GLU A 62 0.12 5.30 6.28
C GLU A 62 0.85 6.40 5.51
N TYR A 63 0.36 6.73 4.30
CA TYR A 63 0.93 7.87 3.61
C TYR A 63 0.44 9.16 4.27
N PRO A 64 1.34 9.97 4.78
CA PRO A 64 0.95 11.24 5.33
C PRO A 64 0.24 12.03 4.24
N LYS A 65 -0.98 12.43 4.52
CA LYS A 65 -1.67 13.42 3.71
C LYS A 65 -0.71 14.60 3.63
N ASN A 66 -0.22 14.86 2.45
CA ASN A 66 0.78 15.92 2.27
C ASN A 66 0.07 17.26 2.41
N ASP A 67 -0.13 17.67 3.65
CA ASP A 67 -0.77 18.92 4.07
C ASP A 67 0.14 20.15 3.96
N GLY A 68 1.32 19.96 3.36
CA GLY A 68 2.33 21.02 3.28
C GLY A 68 3.24 21.12 4.51
N SER A 69 3.10 20.21 5.49
CA SER A 69 3.95 20.19 6.70
C SER A 69 5.39 19.77 6.43
N TYR A 70 5.66 19.18 5.27
CA TYR A 70 6.99 18.79 4.86
C TYR A 70 7.71 19.93 4.14
N TYR A 71 8.93 20.20 4.56
CA TYR A 71 9.76 21.23 3.95
C TYR A 71 10.75 20.65 2.95
N THR A 72 11.09 21.44 1.94
CA THR A 72 12.26 21.18 1.12
C THR A 72 13.53 21.42 1.94
N LYS A 73 14.69 20.96 1.43
CA LYS A 73 15.99 21.25 2.07
C LYS A 73 16.27 22.76 2.24
N ASP A 74 15.58 23.61 1.49
CA ASP A 74 15.72 25.07 1.52
C ASP A 74 14.73 25.72 2.52
N GLY A 75 14.03 24.92 3.32
CA GLY A 75 13.07 25.40 4.32
C GLY A 75 11.73 25.90 3.77
N LEU A 76 11.48 25.70 2.47
CA LEU A 76 10.23 26.13 1.85
C LEU A 76 9.16 25.04 1.98
N PRO A 77 7.89 25.41 2.22
CA PRO A 77 6.81 24.43 2.26
C PRO A 77 6.65 23.75 0.89
N ARG A 78 6.50 22.43 0.91
CA ARG A 78 6.18 21.67 -0.31
C ARG A 78 4.76 21.92 -0.73
N THR A 79 4.53 21.97 -2.04
CA THR A 79 3.17 21.94 -2.57
C THR A 79 2.49 20.63 -2.13
N PRO A 80 1.31 20.70 -1.52
CA PRO A 80 0.55 19.50 -1.19
C PRO A 80 0.36 18.62 -2.42
N ARG A 81 0.64 17.32 -2.29
CA ARG A 81 0.36 16.33 -3.33
C ARG A 81 -0.76 15.45 -2.85
N THR A 82 -1.81 15.35 -3.64
CA THR A 82 -2.81 14.32 -3.47
C THR A 82 -2.29 13.01 -4.03
N PHE A 83 -2.47 11.92 -3.29
CA PHE A 83 -2.22 10.60 -3.82
C PHE A 83 -3.49 10.14 -4.54
N ASP A 84 -3.39 9.96 -5.85
CA ASP A 84 -4.50 9.46 -6.67
C ASP A 84 -4.31 7.96 -6.85
N TYR A 85 -5.08 7.18 -6.10
CA TYR A 85 -5.05 5.74 -6.18
C TYR A 85 -5.84 5.26 -7.40
N ASP A 86 -5.18 4.48 -8.24
CA ASP A 86 -5.77 3.79 -9.38
C ASP A 86 -5.53 2.28 -9.25
N SER A 87 -6.60 1.51 -9.09
CA SER A 87 -6.53 0.05 -8.95
C SER A 87 -5.92 -0.65 -10.17
N ASN A 88 -5.99 -0.04 -11.34
CA ASN A 88 -5.35 -0.59 -12.55
C ASN A 88 -3.83 -0.66 -12.40
N ARG A 89 -3.24 0.16 -11.54
CA ARG A 89 -1.80 0.19 -11.25
C ARG A 89 -1.31 -0.94 -10.37
N GLU A 90 -2.19 -1.76 -9.83
CA GLU A 90 -1.83 -2.96 -9.07
C GLU A 90 -1.34 -4.09 -9.97
N LEU A 91 -1.70 -4.05 -11.25
CA LEU A 91 -1.24 -5.00 -12.26
C LEU A 91 -0.23 -4.33 -13.18
N TYR A 92 0.77 -5.10 -13.61
CA TYR A 92 1.68 -4.66 -14.67
C TYR A 92 1.06 -4.88 -16.05
N PRO A 93 1.42 -4.05 -17.05
CA PRO A 93 0.98 -4.31 -18.42
C PRO A 93 1.60 -5.61 -18.95
N ILE A 94 0.85 -6.32 -19.78
CA ILE A 94 1.41 -7.40 -20.58
C ILE A 94 2.39 -6.75 -21.58
N PRO A 95 3.64 -7.23 -21.65
CA PRO A 95 4.62 -6.65 -22.57
C PRO A 95 4.12 -6.63 -24.02
N ALA A 96 4.28 -5.50 -24.70
CA ALA A 96 3.82 -5.35 -26.08
C ALA A 96 4.40 -6.43 -27.01
N LEU A 97 5.63 -6.89 -26.77
CA LEU A 97 6.25 -7.97 -27.53
C LEU A 97 5.48 -9.28 -27.37
N GLU A 98 5.00 -9.59 -26.17
CA GLU A 98 4.18 -10.79 -25.93
C GLU A 98 2.88 -10.74 -26.72
N ILE A 99 2.18 -9.61 -26.71
CA ILE A 99 0.95 -9.40 -27.50
C ILE A 99 1.19 -9.54 -28.99
N LEU A 100 2.37 -9.10 -29.47
CA LEU A 100 2.71 -9.14 -30.89
C LEU A 100 3.16 -10.54 -31.40
N THR A 101 3.70 -11.36 -30.52
CA THR A 101 4.33 -12.63 -30.91
C THR A 101 3.56 -13.87 -30.48
N ASN A 102 2.69 -13.76 -29.50
CA ASN A 102 1.86 -14.85 -29.01
C ASN A 102 0.48 -14.82 -29.67
N SER A 103 0.19 -15.83 -30.50
CA SER A 103 -1.09 -15.93 -31.20
C SER A 103 -2.32 -16.14 -30.31
N GLU A 104 -2.10 -16.49 -29.05
CA GLU A 104 -3.17 -16.77 -28.07
C GLU A 104 -3.52 -15.54 -27.23
N ILE A 105 -2.82 -14.41 -27.38
CA ILE A 105 -3.00 -13.18 -26.64
C ILE A 105 -3.18 -12.01 -27.61
N GLY A 106 -4.29 -11.28 -27.47
CA GLY A 106 -4.57 -10.10 -28.27
C GLY A 106 -4.48 -8.78 -27.47
N PRO A 107 -4.61 -7.64 -28.13
CA PRO A 107 -4.66 -6.35 -27.44
C PRO A 107 -5.81 -6.24 -26.43
N GLU A 108 -6.88 -7.02 -26.62
CA GLU A 108 -8.04 -7.11 -25.72
C GLU A 108 -7.75 -7.79 -24.40
N ASP A 109 -6.67 -8.58 -24.33
CA ASP A 109 -6.24 -9.28 -23.13
C ASP A 109 -5.36 -8.41 -22.23
N GLN A 110 -5.03 -7.20 -22.67
CA GLN A 110 -4.21 -6.26 -21.89
C GLN A 110 -4.88 -5.93 -20.55
N ASN A 111 -4.07 -5.85 -19.50
CA ASN A 111 -4.55 -5.44 -18.19
C ASN A 111 -5.20 -4.04 -18.26
N PRO A 112 -6.29 -3.80 -17.50
CA PRO A 112 -6.99 -2.52 -17.52
C PRO A 112 -6.08 -1.33 -17.24
N GLY A 113 -6.24 -0.24 -17.97
CA GLY A 113 -5.49 0.99 -17.77
C GLY A 113 -4.20 1.14 -18.60
N TYR A 114 -3.94 0.19 -19.54
CA TYR A 114 -2.79 0.22 -20.43
C TYR A 114 -3.16 0.12 -21.91
#